data_3182f702a0a450786b6f804435b6afd1
#
_entry.id   3182f702a0a450786b6f804435b6afd1
#
_cell.length_a   1.000
_cell.length_b   1.000
_cell.length_c   1.000
_cell.angle_alpha   90.00
_cell.angle_beta   90.00
_cell.angle_gamma   90.00
#
_symmetry.space_group_name_H-M   'P 1'
#
loop_
_entity.id
_entity.type
_entity.pdbx_description
1 polymer ?
#
loop_
_entity_poly.entity_id
_entity_poly.type
_entity_poly.pdbx_seq_one_letter_code
_entity_poly.pdbx_strand_id
1 'polypeptide(L)'
;MSFIGDIIGDITGATAAGKAAEQGAATQAAAAGKGIEEQRRQFDKLVELMAPYVTAGTGALGRLAPYEQAGQAAFGQQQALTGLGGPEAERAAIDRILGGETFKALASQGEEALLQKASATGGLRGGNIQAALGQFRPQLLSSLIEQQYGRLGGISGAGLGVTGDIFSRGQASATGQAGSGMTSASNIGNLLANQAAATAGGQVARGSVGRQAFSDVLGAAKTFAAF
;
A
#
# COMPACT_ATOMS: atom_id res chain seq x y z
N MET A 1 -49.24 -54.31 31.96
CA MET A 1 -49.05 -54.07 30.50
C MET A 1 -48.44 -52.69 30.20
N SER A 2 -47.91 -52.00 31.20
CA SER A 2 -47.29 -50.63 31.01
C SER A 2 -45.84 -50.67 30.57
N PHE A 3 -45.06 -51.69 30.93
CA PHE A 3 -43.60 -51.74 30.78
C PHE A 3 -43.11 -51.79 29.33
N ILE A 4 -43.82 -52.47 28.44
CA ILE A 4 -43.43 -52.50 27.00
C ILE A 4 -43.71 -51.18 26.32
N GLY A 5 -44.70 -50.42 26.77
CA GLY A 5 -45.00 -49.08 26.27
C GLY A 5 -43.94 -48.06 26.65
N ASP A 6 -43.40 -48.16 27.88
CA ASP A 6 -42.36 -47.29 28.35
C ASP A 6 -41.01 -47.51 27.63
N ILE A 7 -40.66 -48.78 27.39
CA ILE A 7 -39.43 -49.11 26.61
C ILE A 7 -39.53 -48.64 25.15
N ILE A 8 -40.70 -48.80 24.52
CA ILE A 8 -40.92 -48.32 23.14
C ILE A 8 -40.91 -46.80 23.12
N GLY A 9 -41.46 -46.14 24.15
CA GLY A 9 -41.43 -44.69 24.30
C GLY A 9 -40.00 -44.14 24.44
N ASP A 10 -39.16 -44.77 25.25
CA ASP A 10 -37.76 -44.39 25.44
C ASP A 10 -36.92 -44.60 24.19
N ILE A 11 -37.10 -45.73 23.46
CA ILE A 11 -36.38 -45.97 22.20
C ILE A 11 -36.80 -44.96 21.12
N THR A 12 -38.11 -44.65 21.04
CA THR A 12 -38.61 -43.68 20.06
C THR A 12 -38.23 -42.24 20.43
N GLY A 13 -38.19 -41.90 21.72
CA GLY A 13 -37.70 -40.62 22.23
C GLY A 13 -36.22 -40.42 21.95
N ALA A 14 -35.41 -41.43 22.22
CA ALA A 14 -33.97 -41.41 21.94
C ALA A 14 -33.68 -41.24 20.45
N THR A 15 -34.39 -41.91 19.57
CA THR A 15 -34.25 -41.77 18.12
C THR A 15 -34.72 -40.40 17.63
N ALA A 16 -35.75 -39.82 18.22
CA ALA A 16 -36.21 -38.48 17.91
C ALA A 16 -35.21 -37.39 18.36
N ALA A 17 -34.64 -37.53 19.54
CA ALA A 17 -33.60 -36.65 20.03
C ALA A 17 -32.31 -36.69 19.17
N GLY A 18 -31.92 -37.91 18.74
CA GLY A 18 -30.80 -38.08 17.81
C GLY A 18 -31.00 -37.39 16.46
N LYS A 19 -32.21 -37.53 15.89
CA LYS A 19 -32.60 -36.85 14.64
C LYS A 19 -32.67 -35.34 14.80
N ALA A 20 -33.21 -34.85 15.92
CA ALA A 20 -33.26 -33.41 16.20
C ALA A 20 -31.84 -32.80 16.34
N ALA A 21 -30.90 -33.49 16.99
CA ALA A 21 -29.50 -33.07 17.09
C ALA A 21 -28.80 -33.04 15.71
N GLU A 22 -29.06 -34.04 14.88
CA GLU A 22 -28.54 -34.10 13.50
C GLU A 22 -29.12 -32.97 12.62
N GLN A 23 -30.39 -32.70 12.70
CA GLN A 23 -31.06 -31.59 11.99
C GLN A 23 -30.55 -30.24 12.47
N GLY A 24 -30.37 -30.07 13.78
CA GLY A 24 -29.79 -28.86 14.36
C GLY A 24 -28.37 -28.62 13.86
N ALA A 25 -27.54 -29.65 13.86
CA ALA A 25 -26.16 -29.57 13.35
C ALA A 25 -26.14 -29.26 11.84
N ALA A 26 -27.00 -29.90 11.05
CA ALA A 26 -27.10 -29.65 9.61
C ALA A 26 -27.57 -28.20 9.32
N THR A 27 -28.50 -27.68 10.11
CA THR A 27 -29.01 -26.31 9.98
C THR A 27 -27.91 -25.30 10.32
N GLN A 28 -27.14 -25.53 11.38
CA GLN A 28 -25.98 -24.69 11.73
C GLN A 28 -24.88 -24.75 10.68
N ALA A 29 -24.58 -25.93 10.16
CA ALA A 29 -23.59 -26.08 9.10
C ALA A 29 -24.02 -25.36 7.82
N ALA A 30 -25.28 -25.43 7.45
CA ALA A 30 -25.86 -24.72 6.30
C ALA A 30 -25.86 -23.21 6.51
N ALA A 31 -26.15 -22.72 7.72
CA ALA A 31 -26.11 -21.31 8.06
C ALA A 31 -24.68 -20.75 8.00
N ALA A 32 -23.69 -21.50 8.51
CA ALA A 32 -22.27 -21.14 8.42
C ALA A 32 -21.80 -21.12 6.96
N GLY A 33 -22.23 -22.09 6.13
CA GLY A 33 -21.93 -22.09 4.70
C GLY A 33 -22.46 -20.85 3.97
N LYS A 34 -23.71 -20.46 4.23
CA LYS A 34 -24.29 -19.22 3.70
C LYS A 34 -23.55 -17.97 4.19
N GLY A 35 -23.10 -17.96 5.45
CA GLY A 35 -22.29 -16.88 6.00
C GLY A 35 -20.95 -16.71 5.28
N ILE A 36 -20.30 -17.83 4.93
CA ILE A 36 -19.04 -17.84 4.16
C ILE A 36 -19.27 -17.28 2.75
N GLU A 37 -20.34 -17.74 2.07
CA GLU A 37 -20.68 -17.25 0.73
C GLU A 37 -21.00 -15.75 0.73
N GLU A 38 -21.75 -15.28 1.72
CA GLU A 38 -22.06 -13.86 1.87
C GLU A 38 -20.80 -13.02 2.13
N GLN A 39 -19.89 -13.49 2.99
CA GLN A 39 -18.63 -12.81 3.23
C GLN A 39 -17.75 -12.74 1.99
N ARG A 40 -17.66 -13.81 1.21
CA ARG A 40 -16.96 -13.81 -0.08
C ARG A 40 -17.59 -12.79 -1.03
N ARG A 41 -18.90 -12.81 -1.16
CA ARG A 41 -19.63 -11.86 -2.01
C ARG A 41 -19.40 -10.40 -1.59
N GLN A 42 -19.39 -10.12 -0.28
CA GLN A 42 -19.10 -8.78 0.24
C GLN A 42 -17.66 -8.36 -0.04
N PHE A 43 -16.70 -9.27 0.11
CA PHE A 43 -15.31 -9.00 -0.21
C PHE A 43 -15.11 -8.74 -1.71
N ASP A 44 -15.70 -9.56 -2.58
CA ASP A 44 -15.62 -9.37 -4.04
C ASP A 44 -16.25 -8.03 -4.46
N LYS A 45 -17.36 -7.65 -3.85
CA LYS A 45 -17.99 -6.36 -4.08
C LYS A 45 -17.14 -5.18 -3.57
N LEU A 46 -16.44 -5.36 -2.45
CA LEU A 46 -15.49 -4.37 -1.95
C LEU A 46 -14.33 -4.19 -2.94
N VAL A 47 -13.77 -5.29 -3.44
CA VAL A 47 -12.69 -5.27 -4.45
C VAL A 47 -13.16 -4.59 -5.73
N GLU A 48 -14.37 -4.89 -6.20
CA GLU A 48 -14.97 -4.25 -7.38
C GLU A 48 -15.14 -2.74 -7.17
N LEU A 49 -15.67 -2.32 -6.01
CA LEU A 49 -15.82 -0.90 -5.68
C LEU A 49 -14.48 -0.18 -5.52
N MET A 50 -13.43 -0.88 -5.10
CA MET A 50 -12.08 -0.31 -4.97
C MET A 50 -11.31 -0.30 -6.30
N ALA A 51 -11.68 -1.11 -7.27
CA ALA A 51 -10.99 -1.21 -8.55
C ALA A 51 -10.77 0.14 -9.26
N PRO A 52 -11.76 1.07 -9.34
CA PRO A 52 -11.56 2.39 -9.93
C PRO A 52 -10.51 3.22 -9.20
N TYR A 53 -10.46 3.13 -7.87
CA TYR A 53 -9.48 3.85 -7.05
C TYR A 53 -8.06 3.29 -7.22
N VAL A 54 -7.94 1.97 -7.31
CA VAL A 54 -6.66 1.30 -7.59
C VAL A 54 -6.17 1.69 -8.99
N THR A 55 -7.05 1.68 -9.99
CA THR A 55 -6.72 2.09 -11.36
C THR A 55 -6.34 3.58 -11.44
N ALA A 56 -7.09 4.45 -10.75
CA ALA A 56 -6.76 5.87 -10.67
C ALA A 56 -5.44 6.09 -9.94
N GLY A 57 -5.17 5.33 -8.87
CA GLY A 57 -3.92 5.39 -8.12
C GLY A 57 -2.72 4.96 -8.96
N THR A 58 -2.80 3.84 -9.66
CA THR A 58 -1.73 3.37 -10.57
C THR A 58 -1.51 4.32 -11.74
N GLY A 59 -2.59 4.88 -12.30
CA GLY A 59 -2.50 5.92 -13.32
C GLY A 59 -1.87 7.20 -12.82
N ALA A 60 -2.16 7.62 -11.59
CA ALA A 60 -1.52 8.78 -10.96
C ALA A 60 -0.02 8.54 -10.72
N LEU A 61 0.38 7.32 -10.29
CA LEU A 61 1.79 6.96 -10.14
C LEU A 61 2.55 7.08 -11.46
N GLY A 62 1.96 6.62 -12.58
CA GLY A 62 2.57 6.78 -13.90
C GLY A 62 2.77 8.24 -14.30
N ARG A 63 1.89 9.16 -13.87
CA ARG A 63 2.03 10.61 -14.13
C ARG A 63 3.07 11.28 -13.23
N LEU A 64 3.39 10.69 -12.08
CA LEU A 64 4.38 11.19 -11.16
C LEU A 64 5.81 10.75 -11.52
N ALA A 65 5.97 9.66 -12.28
CA ALA A 65 7.27 9.16 -12.71
C ALA A 65 8.17 10.22 -13.40
N PRO A 66 7.67 11.11 -14.27
CA PRO A 66 8.50 12.16 -14.86
C PRO A 66 9.05 13.15 -13.83
N TYR A 67 8.30 13.44 -12.77
CA TYR A 67 8.77 14.32 -11.68
C TYR A 67 9.86 13.67 -10.84
N GLU A 68 9.74 12.39 -10.57
CA GLU A 68 10.79 11.61 -9.91
C GLU A 68 12.07 11.59 -10.74
N GLN A 69 11.98 11.30 -12.03
CA GLN A 69 13.11 11.30 -12.95
C GLN A 69 13.77 12.68 -13.05
N ALA A 70 12.96 13.74 -13.14
CA ALA A 70 13.47 15.12 -13.14
C ALA A 70 14.18 15.46 -11.82
N GLY A 71 13.63 15.02 -10.68
CA GLY A 71 14.25 15.20 -9.36
C GLY A 71 15.60 14.50 -9.25
N GLN A 72 15.71 13.26 -9.71
CA GLN A 72 16.97 12.50 -9.74
C GLN A 72 18.00 13.16 -10.67
N ALA A 73 17.58 13.58 -11.86
CA ALA A 73 18.45 14.29 -12.80
C ALA A 73 18.93 15.64 -12.23
N ALA A 74 18.06 16.39 -11.56
CA ALA A 74 18.41 17.65 -10.90
C ALA A 74 19.39 17.42 -9.75
N PHE A 75 19.19 16.41 -8.95
CA PHE A 75 20.10 16.01 -7.88
C PHE A 75 21.48 15.64 -8.42
N GLY A 76 21.56 14.86 -9.50
CA GLY A 76 22.82 14.53 -10.16
C GLY A 76 23.56 15.77 -10.68
N GLN A 77 22.85 16.76 -11.22
CA GLN A 77 23.43 18.02 -11.65
C GLN A 77 23.90 18.88 -10.45
N GLN A 78 23.17 18.88 -9.33
CA GLN A 78 23.63 19.53 -8.11
C GLN A 78 24.93 18.92 -7.58
N GLN A 79 25.01 17.58 -7.56
CA GLN A 79 26.24 16.88 -7.17
C GLN A 79 27.42 17.24 -8.09
N ALA A 80 27.18 17.37 -9.39
CA ALA A 80 28.19 17.79 -10.32
C ALA A 80 28.69 19.23 -10.02
N LEU A 81 27.75 20.18 -9.82
CA LEU A 81 28.09 21.58 -9.51
C LEU A 81 28.83 21.78 -8.16
N THR A 82 28.63 20.86 -7.20
CA THR A 82 29.30 20.88 -5.89
C THR A 82 30.62 20.10 -5.86
N GLY A 83 31.01 19.49 -6.98
CA GLY A 83 32.20 18.66 -7.06
C GLY A 83 32.03 17.25 -6.44
N LEU A 84 30.89 16.92 -5.87
CA LEU A 84 30.63 15.59 -5.32
C LEU A 84 30.65 14.48 -6.37
N GLY A 85 30.38 14.84 -7.64
CA GLY A 85 30.49 13.94 -8.79
C GLY A 85 31.93 13.78 -9.33
N GLY A 86 32.91 14.43 -8.69
CA GLY A 86 34.30 14.48 -9.14
C GLY A 86 34.61 15.67 -10.05
N PRO A 87 35.92 15.98 -10.25
CA PRO A 87 36.35 17.19 -10.95
C PRO A 87 35.98 17.24 -12.42
N GLU A 88 35.80 16.11 -13.07
CA GLU A 88 35.38 16.07 -14.47
C GLU A 88 33.89 16.43 -14.62
N ALA A 89 33.03 15.91 -13.71
CA ALA A 89 31.62 16.25 -13.68
C ALA A 89 31.38 17.72 -13.37
N GLU A 90 32.18 18.28 -12.43
CA GLU A 90 32.11 19.69 -12.08
C GLU A 90 32.50 20.59 -13.29
N ARG A 91 33.61 20.29 -13.96
CA ARG A 91 34.01 21.01 -15.17
C ARG A 91 32.96 20.96 -16.26
N ALA A 92 32.42 19.77 -16.51
CA ALA A 92 31.36 19.61 -17.52
C ALA A 92 30.09 20.38 -17.19
N ALA A 93 29.72 20.48 -15.90
CA ALA A 93 28.59 21.28 -15.45
C ALA A 93 28.84 22.80 -15.61
N ILE A 94 30.04 23.28 -15.27
CA ILE A 94 30.44 24.67 -15.44
C ILE A 94 30.53 25.03 -16.93
N ASP A 95 31.14 24.19 -17.76
CA ASP A 95 31.25 24.40 -19.21
C ASP A 95 29.87 24.50 -19.87
N ARG A 96 28.90 23.73 -19.38
CA ARG A 96 27.51 23.78 -19.85
C ARG A 96 26.85 25.13 -19.53
N ILE A 97 27.14 25.73 -18.38
CA ILE A 97 26.67 27.08 -18.02
C ILE A 97 27.36 28.13 -18.90
N LEU A 98 28.68 28.07 -19.06
CA LEU A 98 29.47 28.98 -19.87
C LEU A 98 29.07 28.92 -21.36
N GLY A 99 28.78 27.71 -21.88
CA GLY A 99 28.33 27.50 -23.25
C GLY A 99 26.87 27.87 -23.50
N GLY A 100 26.08 28.08 -22.42
CA GLY A 100 24.67 28.39 -22.48
C GLY A 100 24.38 29.77 -23.08
N GLU A 101 23.27 29.87 -23.84
CA GLU A 101 22.84 31.13 -24.46
C GLU A 101 22.54 32.23 -23.42
N THR A 102 22.03 31.87 -22.24
CA THR A 102 21.78 32.80 -21.16
C THR A 102 23.05 33.49 -20.67
N PHE A 103 24.12 32.70 -20.46
CA PHE A 103 25.42 33.25 -20.06
C PHE A 103 25.98 34.21 -21.13
N LYS A 104 25.98 33.77 -22.40
CA LYS A 104 26.47 34.56 -23.53
C LYS A 104 25.71 35.88 -23.66
N ALA A 105 24.37 35.83 -23.62
CA ALA A 105 23.54 37.02 -23.74
C ALA A 105 23.75 38.01 -22.58
N LEU A 106 23.81 37.52 -21.33
CA LEU A 106 24.06 38.36 -20.17
C LEU A 106 25.49 38.91 -20.15
N ALA A 107 26.47 38.12 -20.61
CA ALA A 107 27.88 38.56 -20.71
C ALA A 107 28.02 39.71 -21.74
N SER A 108 27.48 39.55 -22.96
CA SER A 108 27.53 40.61 -23.96
C SER A 108 26.79 41.86 -23.54
N GLN A 109 25.59 41.75 -22.99
CA GLN A 109 24.82 42.89 -22.50
C GLN A 109 25.51 43.63 -21.37
N GLY A 110 26.11 42.91 -20.41
CA GLY A 110 26.82 43.52 -19.30
C GLY A 110 28.14 44.17 -19.73
N GLU A 111 28.88 43.56 -20.63
CA GLU A 111 30.07 44.14 -21.22
C GLU A 111 29.78 45.43 -21.99
N GLU A 112 28.71 45.44 -22.83
CA GLU A 112 28.26 46.63 -23.53
C GLU A 112 27.84 47.75 -22.57
N ALA A 113 27.10 47.42 -21.48
CA ALA A 113 26.72 48.38 -20.48
C ALA A 113 27.94 49.02 -19.75
N LEU A 114 28.95 48.20 -19.44
CA LEU A 114 30.21 48.69 -18.85
C LEU A 114 30.97 49.59 -19.82
N LEU A 115 31.05 49.24 -21.11
CA LEU A 115 31.70 50.05 -22.14
C LEU A 115 30.96 51.38 -22.39
N GLN A 116 29.61 51.34 -22.44
CA GLN A 116 28.79 52.58 -22.57
C GLN A 116 29.00 53.52 -21.40
N LYS A 117 28.98 52.97 -20.15
CA LYS A 117 29.28 53.76 -18.96
C LYS A 117 30.66 54.36 -18.98
N ALA A 118 31.67 53.60 -19.42
CA ALA A 118 33.03 54.08 -19.57
C ALA A 118 33.16 55.19 -20.62
N SER A 119 32.46 55.03 -21.73
CA SER A 119 32.44 56.06 -22.79
C SER A 119 31.81 57.35 -22.27
N ALA A 120 30.69 57.29 -21.55
CA ALA A 120 30.01 58.46 -21.02
C ALA A 120 30.86 59.21 -19.96
N THR A 121 31.71 58.52 -19.24
CA THR A 121 32.56 59.10 -18.18
C THR A 121 33.99 59.42 -18.65
N GLY A 122 34.29 59.24 -19.93
CA GLY A 122 35.64 59.52 -20.48
C GLY A 122 36.71 58.51 -20.09
N GLY A 123 36.33 57.39 -19.44
CA GLY A 123 37.24 56.41 -18.84
C GLY A 123 37.60 55.21 -19.68
N LEU A 124 37.37 55.22 -21.02
CA LEU A 124 37.62 54.07 -21.92
C LEU A 124 39.07 53.52 -21.91
N ARG A 125 40.05 54.34 -21.55
CA ARG A 125 41.45 53.94 -21.45
C ARG A 125 41.93 53.75 -20.01
N GLY A 126 41.05 53.82 -19.03
CA GLY A 126 41.37 53.64 -17.63
C GLY A 126 41.54 52.17 -17.23
N GLY A 127 42.53 51.85 -16.43
CA GLY A 127 42.76 50.51 -15.91
C GLY A 127 41.57 49.96 -15.11
N ASN A 128 40.71 50.85 -14.58
CA ASN A 128 39.50 50.50 -13.86
C ASN A 128 38.47 49.72 -14.70
N ILE A 129 38.34 50.06 -15.99
CA ILE A 129 37.39 49.39 -16.90
C ILE A 129 37.92 48.00 -17.27
N GLN A 130 39.21 47.87 -17.53
CA GLN A 130 39.81 46.59 -17.80
C GLN A 130 39.67 45.62 -16.59
N ALA A 131 39.86 46.14 -15.39
CA ALA A 131 39.65 45.39 -14.16
C ALA A 131 38.17 44.99 -13.98
N ALA A 132 37.23 45.92 -14.24
CA ALA A 132 35.82 45.65 -14.16
C ALA A 132 35.34 44.57 -15.17
N LEU A 133 35.79 44.66 -16.42
CA LEU A 133 35.51 43.64 -17.44
C LEU A 133 36.12 42.28 -17.08
N GLY A 134 37.33 42.25 -16.53
CA GLY A 134 37.98 41.02 -16.09
C GLY A 134 37.29 40.32 -14.93
N GLN A 135 36.64 41.09 -14.06
CA GLN A 135 35.87 40.53 -12.91
C GLN A 135 34.42 40.24 -13.24
N PHE A 136 33.84 40.84 -14.26
CA PHE A 136 32.41 40.71 -14.59
C PHE A 136 32.02 39.30 -14.95
N ARG A 137 32.75 38.64 -15.86
CA ARG A 137 32.43 37.27 -16.28
C ARG A 137 32.51 36.25 -15.14
N PRO A 138 33.54 36.24 -14.27
CA PRO A 138 33.58 35.36 -13.11
C PRO A 138 32.44 35.61 -12.12
N GLN A 139 32.06 36.86 -11.87
CA GLN A 139 30.95 37.20 -10.99
C GLN A 139 29.61 36.76 -11.59
N LEU A 140 29.41 36.98 -12.89
CA LEU A 140 28.23 36.51 -13.60
C LEU A 140 28.11 34.96 -13.54
N LEU A 141 29.24 34.28 -13.77
CA LEU A 141 29.29 32.81 -13.67
C LEU A 141 28.89 32.34 -12.27
N SER A 142 29.47 32.91 -11.22
CA SER A 142 29.16 32.59 -9.83
C SER A 142 27.67 32.76 -9.54
N SER A 143 27.09 33.90 -9.95
CA SER A 143 25.66 34.17 -9.74
C SER A 143 24.73 33.20 -10.50
N LEU A 144 25.13 32.79 -11.71
CA LEU A 144 24.38 31.81 -12.50
C LEU A 144 24.49 30.39 -11.91
N ILE A 145 25.66 30.02 -11.38
CA ILE A 145 25.83 28.75 -10.66
C ILE A 145 24.91 28.70 -9.44
N GLU A 146 24.89 29.76 -8.62
CA GLU A 146 24.00 29.85 -7.45
C GLU A 146 22.52 29.78 -7.84
N GLN A 147 22.12 30.52 -8.88
CA GLN A 147 20.77 30.50 -9.39
C GLN A 147 20.37 29.09 -9.92
N GLN A 148 21.28 28.46 -10.67
CA GLN A 148 21.07 27.13 -11.21
C GLN A 148 20.96 26.09 -10.07
N TYR A 149 21.85 26.20 -9.09
CA TYR A 149 21.83 25.34 -7.90
C TYR A 149 20.51 25.46 -7.14
N GLY A 150 20.02 26.68 -6.92
CA GLY A 150 18.72 26.90 -6.26
C GLY A 150 17.55 26.31 -7.05
N ARG A 151 17.52 26.47 -8.37
CA ARG A 151 16.49 25.88 -9.25
C ARG A 151 16.52 24.34 -9.19
N LEU A 152 17.71 23.76 -9.30
CA LEU A 152 17.90 22.31 -9.21
C LEU A 152 17.47 21.78 -7.84
N GLY A 153 17.74 22.53 -6.74
CA GLY A 153 17.30 22.21 -5.39
C GLY A 153 15.78 22.13 -5.27
N GLY A 154 15.08 23.08 -5.89
CA GLY A 154 13.63 23.05 -5.94
C GLY A 154 13.07 21.82 -6.68
N ILE A 155 13.65 21.49 -7.84
CA ILE A 155 13.23 20.33 -8.65
C ILE A 155 13.55 19.02 -7.93
N SER A 156 14.74 18.90 -7.36
CA SER A 156 15.17 17.73 -6.60
C SER A 156 14.31 17.51 -5.36
N GLY A 157 13.99 18.59 -4.62
CA GLY A 157 13.08 18.54 -3.48
C GLY A 157 11.65 18.12 -3.85
N ALA A 158 11.13 18.64 -4.97
CA ALA A 158 9.84 18.21 -5.49
C ALA A 158 9.84 16.71 -5.87
N GLY A 159 10.92 16.23 -6.50
CA GLY A 159 11.07 14.80 -6.84
C GLY A 159 11.10 13.91 -5.61
N LEU A 160 11.83 14.30 -4.55
CA LEU A 160 11.84 13.57 -3.28
C LEU A 160 10.49 13.59 -2.59
N GLY A 161 9.77 14.71 -2.62
CA GLY A 161 8.40 14.81 -2.10
C GLY A 161 7.45 13.83 -2.78
N VAL A 162 7.51 13.78 -4.11
CA VAL A 162 6.71 12.84 -4.92
C VAL A 162 7.04 11.39 -4.56
N THR A 163 8.32 11.03 -4.44
CA THR A 163 8.74 9.67 -4.05
C THR A 163 8.21 9.29 -2.67
N GLY A 164 8.28 10.21 -1.70
CA GLY A 164 7.74 10.02 -0.35
C GLY A 164 6.22 9.83 -0.34
N ASP A 165 5.50 10.63 -1.13
CA ASP A 165 4.04 10.52 -1.30
C ASP A 165 3.64 9.18 -1.94
N ILE A 166 4.35 8.74 -2.97
CA ILE A 166 4.14 7.44 -3.62
C ILE A 166 4.30 6.32 -2.61
N PHE A 167 5.39 6.34 -1.83
CA PHE A 167 5.69 5.32 -0.83
C PHE A 167 4.60 5.27 0.27
N SER A 168 4.25 6.42 0.84
CA SER A 168 3.28 6.49 1.94
C SER A 168 1.87 6.08 1.50
N ARG A 169 1.43 6.52 0.32
CA ARG A 169 0.12 6.16 -0.25
C ARG A 169 0.09 4.70 -0.70
N GLY A 170 1.18 4.19 -1.27
CA GLY A 170 1.34 2.79 -1.63
C GLY A 170 1.24 1.88 -0.41
N GLN A 171 1.93 2.23 0.67
CA GLN A 171 1.86 1.50 1.94
C GLN A 171 0.45 1.56 2.56
N ALA A 172 -0.18 2.73 2.59
CA ALA A 172 -1.55 2.89 3.12
C ALA A 172 -2.56 2.05 2.33
N SER A 173 -2.45 2.03 1.00
CA SER A 173 -3.30 1.20 0.13
C SER A 173 -3.08 -0.30 0.37
N ALA A 174 -1.83 -0.74 0.46
CA ALA A 174 -1.48 -2.13 0.72
C ALA A 174 -1.97 -2.61 2.10
N THR A 175 -1.79 -1.79 3.15
CA THR A 175 -2.26 -2.12 4.51
C THR A 175 -3.78 -2.12 4.61
N GLY A 176 -4.47 -1.20 3.93
CA GLY A 176 -5.93 -1.17 3.88
C GLY A 176 -6.51 -2.41 3.21
N GLN A 177 -5.95 -2.83 2.09
CA GLN A 177 -6.39 -4.02 1.36
C GLN A 177 -6.04 -5.31 2.12
N ALA A 178 -4.84 -5.40 2.68
CA ALA A 178 -4.43 -6.53 3.52
C ALA A 178 -5.26 -6.64 4.79
N GLY A 179 -5.59 -5.52 5.46
CA GLY A 179 -6.44 -5.49 6.65
C GLY A 179 -7.85 -5.99 6.38
N SER A 180 -8.47 -5.57 5.28
CA SER A 180 -9.80 -6.05 4.87
C SER A 180 -9.78 -7.54 4.50
N GLY A 181 -8.73 -8.00 3.80
CA GLY A 181 -8.55 -9.41 3.46
C GLY A 181 -8.36 -10.29 4.69
N MET A 182 -7.54 -9.83 5.66
CA MET A 182 -7.27 -10.56 6.90
C MET A 182 -8.50 -10.66 7.79
N THR A 183 -9.31 -9.59 7.87
CA THR A 183 -10.58 -9.59 8.60
C THR A 183 -11.57 -10.58 7.97
N SER A 184 -11.72 -10.57 6.65
CA SER A 184 -12.57 -11.55 5.93
C SER A 184 -12.09 -12.98 6.13
N ALA A 185 -10.78 -13.23 6.03
CA ALA A 185 -10.20 -14.55 6.24
C ALA A 185 -10.41 -15.06 7.67
N SER A 186 -10.24 -14.20 8.67
CA SER A 186 -10.50 -14.53 10.08
C SER A 186 -11.97 -14.86 10.33
N ASN A 187 -12.89 -14.09 9.78
CA ASN A 187 -14.32 -14.34 9.91
C ASN A 187 -14.73 -15.66 9.22
N ILE A 188 -14.21 -15.92 8.03
CA ILE A 188 -14.42 -17.19 7.34
C ILE A 188 -13.85 -18.36 8.15
N GLY A 189 -12.66 -18.21 8.74
CA GLY A 189 -12.05 -19.19 9.61
C GLY A 189 -12.91 -19.51 10.83
N ASN A 190 -13.47 -18.49 11.49
CA ASN A 190 -14.39 -18.67 12.62
C ASN A 190 -15.69 -19.36 12.22
N LEU A 191 -16.25 -19.00 11.06
CA LEU A 191 -17.46 -19.67 10.54
C LEU A 191 -17.20 -21.14 10.21
N LEU A 192 -16.05 -21.46 9.62
CA LEU A 192 -15.63 -22.84 9.35
C LEU A 192 -15.44 -23.64 10.64
N ALA A 193 -14.80 -23.06 11.66
CA ALA A 193 -14.62 -23.69 12.96
C ALA A 193 -15.99 -23.97 13.63
N ASN A 194 -16.92 -23.01 13.58
CA ASN A 194 -18.27 -23.17 14.09
C ASN A 194 -19.05 -24.26 13.32
N GLN A 195 -18.90 -24.31 12.00
CA GLN A 195 -19.47 -25.36 11.15
C GLN A 195 -18.94 -26.74 11.53
N ALA A 196 -17.63 -26.86 11.69
CA ALA A 196 -17.00 -28.12 12.10
C ALA A 196 -17.44 -28.54 13.51
N ALA A 197 -17.51 -27.61 14.46
CA ALA A 197 -17.97 -27.86 15.82
C ALA A 197 -19.43 -28.30 15.85
N ALA A 198 -20.30 -27.65 15.07
CA ALA A 198 -21.72 -28.04 14.95
C ALA A 198 -21.87 -29.46 14.38
N THR A 199 -21.13 -29.77 13.33
CA THR A 199 -21.17 -31.11 12.70
C THR A 199 -20.63 -32.18 13.65
N ALA A 200 -19.51 -31.93 14.32
CA ALA A 200 -18.95 -32.86 15.31
C ALA A 200 -19.86 -33.01 16.54
N GLY A 201 -20.45 -31.92 17.04
CA GLY A 201 -21.42 -31.94 18.13
C GLY A 201 -22.67 -32.76 17.83
N GLY A 202 -23.20 -32.63 16.61
CA GLY A 202 -24.33 -33.44 16.16
C GLY A 202 -24.03 -34.95 16.09
N GLN A 203 -22.83 -35.32 15.65
CA GLN A 203 -22.35 -36.71 15.62
C GLN A 203 -22.16 -37.30 17.03
N VAL A 204 -21.57 -36.52 17.94
CA VAL A 204 -21.35 -36.92 19.33
C VAL A 204 -22.72 -37.08 20.06
N ALA A 205 -23.62 -36.14 19.86
CA ALA A 205 -24.96 -36.23 20.44
C ALA A 205 -25.71 -37.49 19.97
N ARG A 206 -25.65 -37.81 18.67
CA ARG A 206 -26.22 -39.04 18.10
C ARG A 206 -25.60 -40.30 18.71
N GLY A 207 -24.25 -40.30 18.88
CA GLY A 207 -23.54 -41.43 19.49
C GLY A 207 -23.83 -41.63 20.99
N SER A 208 -24.07 -40.53 21.73
CA SER A 208 -24.40 -40.59 23.16
C SER A 208 -25.84 -41.09 23.39
N VAL A 209 -26.79 -40.63 22.59
CA VAL A 209 -28.19 -41.06 22.63
C VAL A 209 -28.28 -42.57 22.28
N GLY A 210 -27.54 -43.03 21.28
CA GLY A 210 -27.50 -44.46 20.93
C GLY A 210 -26.91 -45.33 22.05
N ARG A 211 -25.89 -44.84 22.78
CA ARG A 211 -25.31 -45.56 23.92
C ARG A 211 -26.28 -45.59 25.13
N GLN A 212 -27.00 -44.51 25.37
CA GLN A 212 -27.95 -44.44 26.47
C GLN A 212 -29.14 -45.41 26.21
N ALA A 213 -29.69 -45.39 25.02
CA ALA A 213 -30.74 -46.32 24.63
C ALA A 213 -30.32 -47.79 24.74
N PHE A 214 -29.05 -48.10 24.39
CA PHE A 214 -28.52 -49.47 24.51
C PHE A 214 -28.31 -49.87 25.99
N SER A 215 -27.87 -48.95 26.85
CA SER A 215 -27.71 -49.23 28.29
C SER A 215 -29.07 -49.45 28.98
N ASP A 216 -30.08 -48.72 28.58
CA ASP A 216 -31.43 -48.84 29.15
C ASP A 216 -32.09 -50.16 28.75
N VAL A 217 -31.89 -50.62 27.49
CA VAL A 217 -32.31 -51.94 27.04
C VAL A 217 -31.59 -53.08 27.77
N LEU A 218 -30.28 -52.94 28.00
CA LEU A 218 -29.50 -53.91 28.78
C LEU A 218 -29.90 -53.91 30.27
N GLY A 219 -30.22 -52.76 30.83
CA GLY A 219 -30.73 -52.62 32.19
C GLY A 219 -32.07 -53.34 32.35
N ALA A 220 -32.98 -53.10 31.40
CA ALA A 220 -34.27 -53.77 31.36
C ALA A 220 -34.15 -55.31 31.21
N ALA A 221 -33.25 -55.77 30.32
CA ALA A 221 -33.00 -57.21 30.14
C ALA A 221 -32.48 -57.91 31.42
N LYS A 222 -31.62 -57.21 32.19
CA LYS A 222 -31.12 -57.73 33.48
C LYS A 222 -32.20 -57.86 34.55
N THR A 223 -33.17 -56.95 34.57
CA THR A 223 -34.32 -57.05 35.49
C THR A 223 -35.24 -58.19 35.11
N PHE A 224 -35.41 -58.52 33.83
CA PHE A 224 -36.18 -59.71 33.37
C PHE A 224 -35.47 -61.06 33.65
N ALA A 225 -34.19 -61.10 33.73
CA ALA A 225 -33.41 -62.32 34.02
C ALA A 225 -33.33 -62.67 35.54
N ALA A 226 -33.81 -61.77 36.40
CA ALA A 226 -33.78 -61.89 37.86
C ALA A 226 -35.13 -62.36 38.46
N PHE A 227 -36.13 -62.66 37.62
CA PHE A 227 -37.40 -63.29 37.97
C PHE A 227 -37.47 -64.71 37.34
#